data_c275703b513abe39d01e71175b48dec8
#
_entry.id   c275703b513abe39d01e71175b48dec8
#
_cell.length_a   1.000
_cell.length_b   1.000
_cell.length_c   1.000
_cell.angle_alpha   90.00
_cell.angle_beta   90.00
_cell.angle_gamma   90.00
#
_symmetry.space_group_name_H-M   'P 1'
#
loop_
_entity.id
_entity.type
_entity.pdbx_description
1 polymer ?
#
loop_
_entity_poly.entity_id
_entity_poly.type
_entity_poly.pdbx_seq_one_letter_code
_entity_poly.pdbx_strand_id
1 'polypeptide(L)'
;MLNRGGYKIYSVEVENVLMAWPGVIEAAVVGRPCPVLGERVHAIVHAPGVDLSEAALREFCSARLADYKVPESISFSAAPLPRNANGKLMKRLLRDNLPA
;
A
#
# COMPACT_ATOMS: atom_id res chain seq x y z
N MET A 1 -3.52 11.63 1.72
CA MET A 1 -4.09 11.14 2.99
C MET A 1 -5.35 10.35 2.71
N LEU A 2 -5.51 9.22 3.37
CA LEU A 2 -6.67 8.35 3.22
C LEU A 2 -7.64 8.55 4.37
N ASN A 3 -8.92 8.33 4.10
CA ASN A 3 -9.97 8.46 5.10
C ASN A 3 -10.74 7.13 5.20
N ARG A 4 -10.47 6.37 6.26
CA ARG A 4 -11.09 5.08 6.51
C ARG A 4 -12.02 5.19 7.71
N GLY A 5 -13.32 5.29 7.44
CA GLY A 5 -14.33 5.34 8.50
C GLY A 5 -14.13 6.48 9.50
N GLY A 6 -13.68 7.65 9.02
CA GLY A 6 -13.40 8.80 9.88
C GLY A 6 -11.96 8.89 10.39
N TYR A 7 -11.17 7.82 10.25
CA TYR A 7 -9.75 7.84 10.61
C TYR A 7 -8.92 8.34 9.45
N LYS A 8 -8.01 9.27 9.75
CA LYS A 8 -7.08 9.80 8.75
C LYS A 8 -5.81 8.94 8.74
N ILE A 9 -5.42 8.47 7.56
CA ILE A 9 -4.26 7.61 7.39
C ILE A 9 -3.28 8.30 6.44
N TYR A 10 -2.05 8.48 6.89
CA TYR A 10 -0.99 9.05 6.06
C TYR A 10 -0.29 7.91 5.33
N SER A 11 -0.38 7.89 4.01
CA SER A 11 0.18 6.80 3.20
C SER A 11 1.67 6.63 3.40
N VAL A 12 2.40 7.73 3.63
CA VAL A 12 3.85 7.68 3.84
C VAL A 12 4.23 6.85 5.06
N GLU A 13 3.47 6.93 6.13
CA GLU A 13 3.73 6.14 7.33
C GLU A 13 3.64 4.64 7.03
N VAL A 14 2.61 4.24 6.31
CA VAL A 14 2.40 2.83 5.95
C VAL A 14 3.44 2.38 4.94
N GLU A 15 3.74 3.21 3.96
CA GLU A 15 4.75 2.91 2.94
C GLU A 15 6.12 2.68 3.58
N ASN A 16 6.50 3.49 4.56
CA ASN A 16 7.78 3.35 5.25
C ASN A 16 7.88 2.03 6.00
N VAL A 17 6.79 1.58 6.61
CA VAL A 17 6.75 0.29 7.30
C VAL A 17 6.91 -0.85 6.29
N LEU A 18 6.20 -0.79 5.17
CA LEU A 18 6.31 -1.81 4.13
C LEU A 18 7.73 -1.89 3.57
N MET A 19 8.36 -0.75 3.36
CA MET A 19 9.71 -0.68 2.81
C MET A 19 10.78 -1.12 3.80
N ALA A 20 10.44 -1.28 5.07
CA ALA A 20 11.35 -1.83 6.07
C ALA A 20 11.54 -3.34 5.93
N TRP A 21 10.66 -4.03 5.21
CA TRP A 21 10.83 -5.46 4.94
C TRP A 21 11.99 -5.66 3.96
N PRO A 22 12.97 -6.54 4.29
CA PRO A 22 14.11 -6.78 3.40
C PRO A 22 13.66 -7.27 2.02
N GLY A 23 14.14 -6.61 0.97
CA GLY A 23 13.80 -6.97 -0.40
C GLY A 23 12.67 -6.16 -1.02
N VAL A 24 11.93 -5.39 -0.22
CA VAL A 24 10.93 -4.48 -0.77
C VAL A 24 11.65 -3.27 -1.34
N ILE A 25 11.54 -3.08 -2.65
CA ILE A 25 12.19 -1.99 -3.36
C ILE A 25 11.31 -0.74 -3.37
N GLU A 26 10.02 -0.95 -3.63
CA GLU A 26 9.05 0.14 -3.67
C GLU A 26 7.74 -0.30 -3.03
N ALA A 27 7.04 0.64 -2.42
CA ALA A 27 5.70 0.40 -1.90
C ALA A 27 4.87 1.67 -2.11
N ALA A 28 3.62 1.49 -2.49
CA ALA A 28 2.66 2.58 -2.63
C ALA A 28 1.38 2.19 -1.91
N VAL A 29 0.83 3.13 -1.15
CA VAL A 29 -0.44 2.92 -0.44
C VAL A 29 -1.48 3.85 -1.04
N VAL A 30 -2.59 3.26 -1.46
CA VAL A 30 -3.69 3.98 -2.11
C VAL A 30 -5.01 3.63 -1.44
N GLY A 31 -6.01 4.50 -1.62
CA GLY A 31 -7.35 4.22 -1.13
C GLY A 31 -8.18 3.52 -2.19
N ARG A 32 -8.84 2.43 -1.81
CA ARG A 32 -9.87 1.80 -2.65
C ARG A 32 -11.22 2.33 -2.20
N PRO A 33 -12.08 2.76 -3.14
CA PRO A 33 -13.41 3.22 -2.78
C PRO A 33 -14.20 2.16 -2.01
N CYS A 34 -14.88 2.59 -0.95
CA CYS A 34 -15.71 1.71 -0.16
C CYS A 34 -16.99 2.46 0.24
N PRO A 35 -18.18 1.94 -0.08
CA PRO A 35 -19.44 2.65 0.22
C PRO A 35 -19.71 2.77 1.72
N VAL A 36 -19.10 1.94 2.55
CA VAL A 36 -19.30 1.97 4.00
C VAL A 36 -18.26 2.82 4.71
N LEU A 37 -16.97 2.64 4.37
CA LEU A 37 -15.86 3.30 5.06
C LEU A 37 -15.37 4.56 4.35
N GLY A 38 -15.78 4.81 3.11
CA GLY A 38 -15.23 5.84 2.27
C GLY A 38 -14.05 5.32 1.47
N GLU A 39 -12.99 4.90 2.16
CA GLU A 39 -11.82 4.31 1.52
C GLU A 39 -11.30 3.13 2.35
N ARG A 40 -10.74 2.14 1.66
CA ARG A 40 -10.00 1.04 2.29
C ARG A 40 -8.53 1.17 1.92
N VAL A 41 -7.66 0.78 2.83
CA VAL A 41 -6.22 0.86 2.61
C VAL A 41 -5.76 -0.31 1.76
N HIS A 42 -5.15 -0.01 0.61
CA HIS A 42 -4.59 -1.01 -0.29
C HIS A 42 -3.13 -0.67 -0.56
N ALA A 43 -2.25 -1.67 -0.46
CA ALA A 43 -0.83 -1.49 -0.74
C ALA A 43 -0.44 -2.20 -2.03
N ILE A 44 0.46 -1.57 -2.79
CA ILE A 44 1.08 -2.17 -3.97
C ILE A 44 2.57 -2.24 -3.67
N VAL A 45 3.13 -3.44 -3.72
CA VAL A 45 4.52 -3.69 -3.32
C VAL A 45 5.32 -4.26 -4.48
N HIS A 46 6.48 -3.69 -4.73
CA HIS A 46 7.43 -4.20 -5.72
C HIS A 46 8.61 -4.82 -4.96
N ALA A 47 8.68 -6.15 -4.95
CA ALA A 47 9.72 -6.92 -4.26
C ALA A 47 10.09 -8.15 -5.09
N PRO A 48 10.74 -7.94 -6.26
CA PRO A 48 10.91 -9.02 -7.25
C PRO A 48 11.84 -10.14 -6.80
N GLY A 49 12.73 -9.90 -5.86
CA GLY A 49 13.68 -10.89 -5.38
C GLY A 49 13.26 -11.64 -4.13
N VAL A 50 12.03 -11.42 -3.65
CA VAL A 50 11.57 -11.95 -2.38
C VAL A 50 10.26 -12.71 -2.55
N ASP A 51 10.18 -13.88 -1.92
CA ASP A 51 8.93 -14.65 -1.88
C ASP A 51 8.12 -14.17 -0.67
N LEU A 52 7.25 -13.20 -0.91
CA LEU A 52 6.42 -12.58 0.12
C LEU A 52 4.96 -12.99 -0.04
N SER A 53 4.30 -13.22 1.10
CA SER A 53 2.85 -13.40 1.11
C SER A 53 2.18 -12.14 1.64
N GLU A 54 0.94 -11.92 1.22
CA GLU A 54 0.11 -10.83 1.73
C GLU A 54 -0.05 -10.94 3.24
N ALA A 55 -0.31 -12.15 3.73
CA ALA A 55 -0.51 -12.40 5.17
C ALA A 55 0.73 -12.03 5.99
N ALA A 56 1.92 -12.38 5.51
CA ALA A 56 3.16 -12.08 6.22
C ALA A 56 3.40 -10.57 6.31
N LEU A 57 3.17 -9.84 5.21
CA LEU A 57 3.31 -8.38 5.21
C LEU A 57 2.28 -7.69 6.09
N ARG A 58 1.04 -8.18 6.07
CA ARG A 58 0.00 -7.61 6.94
C ARG A 58 0.33 -7.81 8.41
N GLU A 59 0.84 -8.97 8.77
CA GLU A 59 1.27 -9.25 10.13
C GLU A 59 2.44 -8.35 10.54
N PHE A 60 3.40 -8.15 9.65
CA PHE A 60 4.51 -7.25 9.87
C PHE A 60 4.04 -5.82 10.14
N CYS A 61 3.08 -5.35 9.36
CA CYS A 61 2.48 -4.03 9.54
C CYS A 61 1.70 -3.94 10.84
N SER A 62 0.95 -5.00 11.18
CA SER A 62 0.12 -5.05 12.40
C SER A 62 0.96 -4.91 13.66
N ALA A 63 2.19 -5.39 13.65
CA ALA A 63 3.10 -5.28 14.79
C ALA A 63 3.66 -3.85 14.94
N ARG A 64 3.53 -3.00 13.94
CA ARG A 64 4.17 -1.68 13.87
C ARG A 64 3.21 -0.51 13.70
N LEU A 65 1.96 -0.78 13.29
CA LEU A 65 0.96 0.24 13.01
C LEU A 65 -0.30 0.00 13.81
N ALA A 66 -1.07 1.04 14.02
CA ALA A 66 -2.42 0.90 14.58
C ALA A 66 -3.29 0.07 13.63
N ASP A 67 -4.26 -0.66 14.16
CA ASP A 67 -5.07 -1.60 13.38
C ASP A 67 -5.71 -0.97 12.14
N TYR A 68 -6.22 0.25 12.26
CA TYR A 68 -6.89 0.92 11.15
C TYR A 68 -5.93 1.37 10.05
N LYS A 69 -4.61 1.36 10.31
CA LYS A 69 -3.59 1.74 9.34
C LYS A 69 -3.02 0.56 8.57
N VAL A 70 -3.26 -0.66 9.03
CA VAL A 70 -2.76 -1.86 8.35
C VAL A 70 -3.48 -2.02 7.01
N PRO A 71 -2.74 -2.24 5.89
CA PRO A 71 -3.40 -2.49 4.61
C PRO A 71 -4.36 -3.66 4.68
N GLU A 72 -5.56 -3.48 4.17
CA GLU A 72 -6.57 -4.54 4.14
C GLU A 72 -6.32 -5.52 3.00
N SER A 73 -5.63 -5.05 1.96
CA SER A 73 -5.24 -5.89 0.83
C SER A 73 -3.90 -5.42 0.29
N ILE A 74 -3.14 -6.32 -0.30
CA ILE A 74 -1.82 -6.04 -0.85
C ILE A 74 -1.72 -6.71 -2.22
N SER A 75 -1.28 -5.94 -3.22
CA SER A 75 -0.94 -6.44 -4.54
C SER A 75 0.58 -6.42 -4.71
N PHE A 76 1.11 -7.42 -5.41
CA PHE A 76 2.54 -7.48 -5.72
C PHE A 76 2.74 -7.15 -7.20
N SER A 77 3.70 -6.25 -7.45
CA SER A 77 4.05 -5.84 -8.80
C SER A 77 5.39 -6.44 -9.20
N ALA A 78 5.44 -7.10 -10.36
CA ALA A 78 6.67 -7.65 -10.90
C ALA A 78 7.56 -6.57 -11.54
N ALA A 79 6.97 -5.42 -11.87
CA ALA A 79 7.65 -4.30 -12.50
C ALA A 79 7.74 -3.12 -11.53
N PRO A 80 8.70 -2.19 -11.73
CA PRO A 80 8.75 -0.97 -10.94
C PRO A 80 7.44 -0.18 -11.04
N LEU A 81 7.10 0.51 -9.97
CA LEU A 81 5.86 1.28 -9.93
C LEU A 81 5.96 2.52 -10.84
N PRO A 82 4.86 2.93 -11.49
CA PRO A 82 4.91 4.07 -12.41
C PRO A 82 5.24 5.38 -11.69
N ARG A 83 6.13 6.15 -12.31
CA ARG A 83 6.52 7.47 -11.81
C ARG A 83 6.42 8.48 -12.94
N ASN A 84 6.13 9.73 -12.59
CA ASN A 84 6.11 10.81 -13.57
C ASN A 84 7.55 11.31 -13.85
N ALA A 85 7.69 12.31 -14.73
CA ALA A 85 8.98 12.86 -15.09
C ALA A 85 9.78 13.43 -13.91
N ASN A 86 9.09 13.80 -12.83
CA ASN A 86 9.72 14.31 -11.61
C ASN A 86 10.07 13.22 -10.61
N GLY A 87 9.86 11.95 -10.96
CA GLY A 87 10.14 10.82 -10.07
C GLY A 87 9.07 10.53 -9.04
N LYS A 88 7.95 11.23 -9.10
CA LYS A 88 6.86 11.04 -8.14
C LYS A 88 5.98 9.85 -8.54
N LEU A 89 5.60 9.02 -7.57
CA LEU A 89 4.71 7.89 -7.80
C LEU A 89 3.38 8.35 -8.38
N MET A 90 2.94 7.66 -9.43
CA MET A 90 1.67 7.96 -10.09
C MET A 90 0.57 7.11 -9.45
N LYS A 91 0.20 7.45 -8.22
CA LYS A 91 -0.76 6.68 -7.43
C LYS A 91 -2.13 6.59 -8.09
N ARG A 92 -2.52 7.61 -8.85
CA ARG A 92 -3.79 7.59 -9.57
C ARG A 92 -3.84 6.44 -10.56
N LEU A 93 -2.76 6.21 -11.32
CA LEU A 93 -2.70 5.08 -12.24
C LEU A 93 -2.75 3.75 -11.49
N LEU A 94 -2.05 3.66 -10.38
CA LEU A 94 -2.05 2.44 -9.57
C LEU A 94 -3.45 2.14 -9.06
N ARG A 95 -4.15 3.17 -8.58
CA ARG A 95 -5.51 3.01 -8.06
C ARG A 95 -6.50 2.64 -9.17
N ASP A 96 -6.38 3.26 -10.35
CA ASP A 96 -7.29 3.02 -11.47
C ASP A 96 -7.12 1.62 -12.07
N ASN A 97 -5.96 1.00 -11.86
CA ASN A 97 -5.66 -0.34 -12.36
C ASN A 97 -5.97 -1.46 -11.36
N LEU A 98 -6.50 -1.13 -10.19
CA LEU A 98 -6.88 -2.14 -9.22
C LEU A 98 -8.10 -2.93 -9.70
N PRO A 99 -8.16 -4.25 -9.40
CA PRO A 99 -9.34 -5.04 -9.70
C PRO A 99 -10.55 -4.49 -8.96
N ALA A 100 -11.69 -4.60 -9.59
CA ALA A 100 -12.96 -4.14 -9.02
C ALA A 100 -13.33 -4.96 -7.77
#